data_c47f31f12b43b2d3b33825a8fe1bab80
#
_entry.id   c47f31f12b43b2d3b33825a8fe1bab80
#
_cell.length_a   1.000
_cell.length_b   1.000
_cell.length_c   1.000
_cell.angle_alpha   90.00
_cell.angle_beta   90.00
_cell.angle_gamma   90.00
#
_symmetry.space_group_name_H-M   'P 1'
#
loop_
_entity.id
_entity.type
_entity.pdbx_description
1 polymer ?
#
loop_
_entity_poly.entity_id
_entity_poly.type
_entity_poly.pdbx_seq_one_letter_code
_entity_poly.pdbx_strand_id
1 'polypeptide(L)'
;MSFAKLVQRIKGGVQQPELQRDPLRLATAAILLETAYADGEFSPAEDGDVVGYLKRAFNLDDETAQELVAAAAEVRGQTIDHFALTNYIRKNASLSERIEIVKTMWRIVYSDRKLTDYENYLVRKLADLLGLEHHVMIEAKVAVLQEIGMSA
;
A
#
# COMPACT_ATOMS: atom_id res chain seq x y z
N MET A 1 -0.33 -8.32 18.22
CA MET A 1 -0.71 -6.93 18.53
C MET A 1 -1.74 -6.45 17.51
N SER A 2 -2.80 -5.78 17.96
CA SER A 2 -3.79 -5.26 17.02
C SER A 2 -3.27 -4.00 16.35
N PHE A 3 -3.79 -3.71 15.15
CA PHE A 3 -3.43 -2.50 14.43
C PHE A 3 -3.77 -1.23 15.24
N ALA A 4 -4.93 -1.23 15.91
CA ALA A 4 -5.35 -0.10 16.72
C ALA A 4 -4.34 0.20 17.86
N LYS A 5 -3.87 -0.84 18.53
CA LYS A 5 -2.87 -0.70 19.60
C LYS A 5 -1.54 -0.22 19.04
N LEU A 6 -1.15 -0.69 17.87
CA LEU A 6 0.09 -0.26 17.23
C LEU A 6 0.01 1.22 16.85
N VAL A 7 -1.11 1.65 16.28
CA VAL A 7 -1.31 3.06 15.92
C VAL A 7 -1.18 3.95 17.16
N GLN A 8 -1.78 3.54 18.28
CA GLN A 8 -1.67 4.30 19.53
C GLN A 8 -0.22 4.40 20.02
N ARG A 9 0.53 3.31 19.91
CA ARG A 9 1.94 3.28 20.32
C ARG A 9 2.80 4.20 19.45
N ILE A 10 2.58 4.19 18.14
CA ILE A 10 3.32 5.04 17.21
C ILE A 10 2.97 6.51 17.43
N LYS A 11 1.69 6.83 17.65
CA LYS A 11 1.25 8.19 17.97
C LYS A 11 1.96 8.77 19.19
N GLY A 12 2.19 7.94 20.18
CA GLY A 12 2.89 8.37 21.39
C GLY A 12 4.38 8.64 21.18
N GLY A 13 4.97 8.04 20.14
CA GLY A 13 6.40 8.17 19.86
C GLY A 13 6.77 9.10 18.71
N VAL A 14 5.79 9.45 17.86
CA VAL A 14 6.03 10.27 16.67
C VAL A 14 5.47 11.67 16.87
N GLN A 15 6.31 12.69 16.70
CA GLN A 15 5.92 14.09 16.84
C GLN A 15 5.39 14.66 15.51
N GLN A 16 4.57 13.88 14.80
CA GLN A 16 4.02 14.25 13.50
C GLN A 16 2.50 14.32 13.60
N PRO A 17 1.92 15.51 13.79
CA PRO A 17 0.48 15.65 14.00
C PRO A 17 -0.38 15.04 12.89
N GLU A 18 0.07 15.14 11.64
CA GLU A 18 -0.68 14.60 10.51
C GLU A 18 -0.70 13.07 10.50
N LEU A 19 0.43 12.44 10.81
CA LEU A 19 0.51 10.99 10.92
C LEU A 19 -0.31 10.47 12.07
N GLN A 20 -0.41 11.25 13.15
CA GLN A 20 -1.19 10.88 14.32
C GLN A 20 -2.70 10.94 14.06
N ARG A 21 -3.14 11.79 13.12
CA ARG A 21 -4.56 12.03 12.86
C ARG A 21 -5.20 11.08 11.87
N ASP A 22 -4.40 10.40 11.04
CA ASP A 22 -4.96 9.60 9.96
C ASP A 22 -4.35 8.21 9.89
N PRO A 23 -4.91 7.27 10.67
CA PRO A 23 -4.47 5.87 10.60
C PRO A 23 -4.65 5.23 9.23
N LEU A 24 -5.58 5.74 8.41
CA LEU A 24 -5.79 5.23 7.06
C LEU A 24 -4.56 5.46 6.18
N ARG A 25 -3.93 6.63 6.30
CA ARG A 25 -2.68 6.92 5.57
C ARG A 25 -1.60 5.92 5.96
N LEU A 26 -1.47 5.65 7.25
CA LEU A 26 -0.47 4.75 7.77
C LEU A 26 -0.71 3.32 7.31
N ALA A 27 -1.95 2.85 7.38
CA ALA A 27 -2.31 1.51 6.93
C ALA A 27 -2.06 1.33 5.43
N THR A 28 -2.44 2.33 4.64
CA THR A 28 -2.24 2.32 3.19
C THR A 28 -0.76 2.26 2.85
N ALA A 29 0.05 3.11 3.47
CA ALA A 29 1.49 3.11 3.23
C ALA A 29 2.12 1.78 3.63
N ALA A 30 1.70 1.18 4.76
CA ALA A 30 2.23 -0.10 5.22
C ALA A 30 1.92 -1.23 4.23
N ILE A 31 0.71 -1.27 3.68
CA ILE A 31 0.32 -2.28 2.70
C ILE A 31 1.10 -2.12 1.39
N LEU A 32 1.31 -0.89 0.95
CA LEU A 32 2.11 -0.64 -0.25
C LEU A 32 3.57 -1.05 -0.04
N LEU A 33 4.12 -0.83 1.15
CA LEU A 33 5.48 -1.27 1.46
C LEU A 33 5.58 -2.80 1.50
N GLU A 34 4.55 -3.50 2.02
CA GLU A 34 4.53 -4.97 1.97
C GLU A 34 4.64 -5.46 0.53
N THR A 35 3.93 -4.80 -0.38
CA THR A 35 3.98 -5.14 -1.79
C THR A 35 5.37 -4.84 -2.39
N ALA A 36 5.94 -3.69 -2.03
CA ALA A 36 7.25 -3.28 -2.54
C ALA A 36 8.38 -4.20 -2.06
N TYR A 37 8.26 -4.77 -0.86
CA TYR A 37 9.26 -5.69 -0.32
C TYR A 37 8.99 -7.15 -0.67
N ALA A 38 8.01 -7.44 -1.52
CA ALA A 38 7.61 -8.81 -1.84
C ALA A 38 8.76 -9.64 -2.44
N ASP A 39 9.68 -9.01 -3.17
CA ASP A 39 10.84 -9.68 -3.75
C ASP A 39 12.10 -9.59 -2.85
N GLY A 40 11.97 -9.02 -1.65
CA GLY A 40 13.08 -8.87 -0.71
C GLY A 40 13.88 -7.59 -0.87
N GLU A 41 13.60 -6.79 -1.91
CA GLU A 41 14.31 -5.55 -2.19
C GLU A 41 13.33 -4.41 -2.43
N PHE A 42 13.71 -3.21 -1.98
CA PHE A 42 12.92 -2.01 -2.20
C PHE A 42 13.70 -1.08 -3.12
N SER A 43 13.38 -1.14 -4.42
CA SER A 43 14.11 -0.39 -5.44
C SER A 43 13.70 1.08 -5.46
N PRO A 44 14.54 1.97 -6.05
CA PRO A 44 14.15 3.38 -6.24
C PRO A 44 12.87 3.56 -7.07
N ALA A 45 12.62 2.69 -8.06
CA ALA A 45 11.41 2.76 -8.86
C ALA A 45 10.17 2.45 -8.01
N GLU A 46 10.27 1.42 -7.16
CA GLU A 46 9.18 1.06 -6.25
C GLU A 46 8.92 2.16 -5.22
N ASP A 47 9.99 2.79 -4.70
CA ASP A 47 9.87 3.92 -3.79
C ASP A 47 9.11 5.07 -4.46
N GLY A 48 9.44 5.37 -5.71
CA GLY A 48 8.75 6.40 -6.47
C GLY A 48 7.26 6.13 -6.64
N ASP A 49 6.89 4.87 -6.88
CA ASP A 49 5.49 4.46 -7.00
C ASP A 49 4.74 4.65 -5.67
N VAL A 50 5.35 4.25 -4.56
CA VAL A 50 4.74 4.36 -3.23
C VAL A 50 4.57 5.84 -2.86
N VAL A 51 5.64 6.61 -2.93
CA VAL A 51 5.62 8.04 -2.57
C VAL A 51 4.66 8.80 -3.48
N GLY A 52 4.71 8.53 -4.78
CA GLY A 52 3.85 9.21 -5.74
C GLY A 52 2.37 8.97 -5.46
N TYR A 53 2.00 7.73 -5.14
CA TYR A 53 0.61 7.44 -4.81
C TYR A 53 0.18 8.17 -3.53
N LEU A 54 1.01 8.13 -2.49
CA LEU A 54 0.67 8.77 -1.21
C LEU A 54 0.50 10.27 -1.35
N LYS A 55 1.35 10.91 -2.14
CA LYS A 55 1.25 12.35 -2.41
C LYS A 55 -0.08 12.69 -3.08
N ARG A 56 -0.48 11.91 -4.10
CA ARG A 56 -1.73 12.17 -4.83
C ARG A 56 -2.96 11.84 -4.00
N ALA A 57 -2.94 10.68 -3.35
CA ALA A 57 -4.13 10.18 -2.63
C ALA A 57 -4.46 11.04 -1.41
N PHE A 58 -3.46 11.54 -0.72
CA PHE A 58 -3.64 12.26 0.54
C PHE A 58 -3.22 13.74 0.46
N ASN A 59 -2.92 14.21 -0.76
CA ASN A 59 -2.52 15.61 -0.98
C ASN A 59 -1.36 16.03 -0.09
N LEU A 60 -0.27 15.25 -0.12
CA LEU A 60 0.91 15.49 0.70
C LEU A 60 2.04 16.08 -0.13
N ASP A 61 2.89 16.87 0.51
CA ASP A 61 4.16 17.27 -0.09
C ASP A 61 5.16 16.12 0.03
N ASP A 62 6.31 16.27 -0.62
CA ASP A 62 7.31 15.22 -0.67
C ASP A 62 7.84 14.87 0.73
N GLU A 63 8.11 15.87 1.55
CA GLU A 63 8.64 15.66 2.90
C GLU A 63 7.65 14.86 3.76
N THR A 64 6.38 15.25 3.76
CA THR A 64 5.35 14.57 4.54
C THR A 64 5.15 13.15 4.04
N ALA A 65 5.18 12.94 2.72
CA ALA A 65 5.05 11.58 2.16
C ALA A 65 6.23 10.69 2.58
N GLN A 66 7.46 11.24 2.59
CA GLN A 66 8.63 10.47 3.03
C GLN A 66 8.54 10.13 4.52
N GLU A 67 8.05 11.05 5.34
CA GLU A 67 7.83 10.80 6.76
C GLU A 67 6.79 9.70 6.97
N LEU A 68 5.74 9.70 6.15
CA LEU A 68 4.71 8.66 6.21
C LEU A 68 5.30 7.30 5.85
N VAL A 69 6.14 7.23 4.82
CA VAL A 69 6.81 5.99 4.44
C VAL A 69 7.70 5.48 5.58
N ALA A 70 8.43 6.37 6.24
CA ALA A 70 9.27 5.99 7.38
C ALA A 70 8.44 5.41 8.54
N ALA A 71 7.30 6.04 8.84
CA ALA A 71 6.41 5.55 9.88
C ALA A 71 5.80 4.19 9.49
N ALA A 72 5.45 4.02 8.23
CA ALA A 72 4.91 2.76 7.72
C ALA A 72 5.94 1.63 7.78
N ALA A 73 7.22 1.95 7.59
CA ALA A 73 8.29 0.97 7.72
C ALA A 73 8.38 0.44 9.15
N GLU A 74 8.12 1.29 10.15
CA GLU A 74 8.06 0.83 11.55
C GLU A 74 6.88 -0.10 11.78
N VAL A 75 5.71 0.22 11.21
CA VAL A 75 4.53 -0.64 11.29
C VAL A 75 4.85 -2.01 10.71
N ARG A 76 5.48 -2.03 9.54
CA ARG A 76 5.85 -3.27 8.86
C ARG A 76 6.82 -4.11 9.69
N GLY A 77 7.68 -3.46 10.47
CA GLY A 77 8.63 -4.14 11.36
C GLY A 77 7.99 -4.80 12.58
N GLN A 78 6.70 -4.54 12.83
CA GLN A 78 5.97 -5.15 13.94
C GLN A 78 5.22 -6.38 13.44
N THR A 79 4.81 -7.25 14.39
CA THR A 79 4.04 -8.45 14.04
C THR A 79 2.58 -8.08 13.83
N ILE A 80 2.25 -7.61 12.62
CA ILE A 80 0.87 -7.29 12.25
C ILE A 80 0.53 -8.12 11.02
N ASP A 81 -0.61 -8.81 11.06
CA ASP A 81 -1.04 -9.57 9.91
C ASP A 81 -1.70 -8.67 8.86
N HIS A 82 -1.70 -9.14 7.63
CA HIS A 82 -2.28 -8.39 6.52
C HIS A 82 -3.78 -8.16 6.70
N PHE A 83 -4.45 -9.06 7.42
CA PHE A 83 -5.89 -8.92 7.65
C PHE A 83 -6.20 -7.66 8.46
N ALA A 84 -5.42 -7.36 9.50
CA ALA A 84 -5.67 -6.17 10.33
C ALA A 84 -5.54 -4.89 9.52
N LEU A 85 -4.51 -4.80 8.70
CA LEU A 85 -4.27 -3.61 7.86
C LEU A 85 -5.34 -3.46 6.78
N THR A 86 -5.62 -4.53 6.05
CA THR A 86 -6.59 -4.50 4.95
C THR A 86 -8.02 -4.29 5.46
N ASN A 87 -8.35 -4.88 6.61
CA ASN A 87 -9.67 -4.69 7.20
C ASN A 87 -9.91 -3.22 7.58
N TYR A 88 -8.88 -2.57 8.13
CA TYR A 88 -8.97 -1.15 8.45
C TYR A 88 -9.19 -0.31 7.20
N ILE A 89 -8.43 -0.59 6.15
CA ILE A 89 -8.57 0.12 4.87
C ILE A 89 -9.95 -0.13 4.27
N ARG A 90 -10.41 -1.37 4.27
CA ARG A 90 -11.73 -1.72 3.72
C ARG A 90 -12.85 -0.97 4.40
N LYS A 91 -12.76 -0.78 5.71
CA LYS A 91 -13.80 -0.09 6.49
C LYS A 91 -13.75 1.43 6.35
N ASN A 92 -12.59 2.00 6.01
CA ASN A 92 -12.38 3.44 6.05
C ASN A 92 -12.10 4.08 4.70
N ALA A 93 -11.87 3.29 3.65
CA ALA A 93 -11.64 3.78 2.30
C ALA A 93 -12.79 3.39 1.38
N SER A 94 -13.12 4.27 0.45
CA SER A 94 -14.15 3.99 -0.54
C SER A 94 -13.70 2.88 -1.50
N LEU A 95 -14.64 2.30 -2.25
CA LEU A 95 -14.31 1.30 -3.27
C LEU A 95 -13.33 1.90 -4.29
N SER A 96 -13.58 3.13 -4.74
CA SER A 96 -12.71 3.81 -5.69
C SER A 96 -11.29 3.93 -5.15
N GLU A 97 -11.13 4.31 -3.89
CA GLU A 97 -9.82 4.42 -3.25
C GLU A 97 -9.14 3.05 -3.16
N ARG A 98 -9.88 2.01 -2.81
CA ARG A 98 -9.32 0.65 -2.73
C ARG A 98 -8.86 0.13 -4.09
N ILE A 99 -9.60 0.46 -5.15
CA ILE A 99 -9.20 0.13 -6.52
C ILE A 99 -7.87 0.81 -6.86
N GLU A 100 -7.73 2.09 -6.52
CA GLU A 100 -6.49 2.82 -6.79
C GLU A 100 -5.31 2.26 -6.00
N ILE A 101 -5.55 1.79 -4.76
CA ILE A 101 -4.50 1.11 -3.97
C ILE A 101 -4.04 -0.16 -4.69
N VAL A 102 -4.97 -0.97 -5.18
CA VAL A 102 -4.64 -2.22 -5.88
C VAL A 102 -3.93 -1.93 -7.21
N LYS A 103 -4.34 -0.91 -7.94
CA LYS A 103 -3.61 -0.49 -9.14
C LYS A 103 -2.16 -0.12 -8.81
N THR A 104 -1.96 0.58 -7.69
CA THR A 104 -0.61 0.95 -7.25
C THR A 104 0.21 -0.28 -6.90
N MET A 105 -0.39 -1.29 -6.26
CA MET A 105 0.28 -2.55 -6.00
C MET A 105 0.75 -3.20 -7.31
N TRP A 106 -0.11 -3.23 -8.35
CA TRP A 106 0.29 -3.77 -9.64
C TRP A 106 1.44 -2.97 -10.27
N ARG A 107 1.41 -1.62 -10.17
CA ARG A 107 2.50 -0.78 -10.66
C ARG A 107 3.82 -1.12 -9.95
N ILE A 108 3.76 -1.31 -8.64
CA ILE A 108 4.94 -1.65 -7.84
C ILE A 108 5.55 -2.98 -8.29
N VAL A 109 4.73 -4.04 -8.38
CA VAL A 109 5.26 -5.36 -8.72
C VAL A 109 5.68 -5.47 -10.19
N TYR A 110 5.15 -4.60 -11.07
CA TYR A 110 5.57 -4.55 -12.46
C TYR A 110 6.65 -3.49 -12.74
N SER A 111 7.22 -2.87 -11.70
CA SER A 111 8.20 -1.80 -11.89
C SER A 111 9.44 -2.24 -12.65
N ASP A 112 9.83 -3.51 -12.54
CA ASP A 112 10.94 -4.10 -13.30
C ASP A 112 10.45 -4.87 -14.54
N ARG A 113 9.16 -4.77 -14.88
CA ARG A 113 8.48 -5.40 -16.00
C ARG A 113 8.46 -6.93 -15.94
N LYS A 114 8.67 -7.47 -14.74
CA LYS A 114 8.59 -8.91 -14.46
C LYS A 114 7.67 -9.13 -13.27
N LEU A 115 6.99 -10.26 -13.26
CA LEU A 115 6.10 -10.63 -12.17
C LEU A 115 6.46 -12.02 -11.68
N THR A 116 6.84 -12.12 -10.39
CA THR A 116 7.08 -13.42 -9.78
C THR A 116 5.76 -14.04 -9.34
N ASP A 117 5.75 -15.36 -9.14
CA ASP A 117 4.57 -16.06 -8.64
C ASP A 117 4.16 -15.54 -7.26
N TYR A 118 5.13 -15.26 -6.40
CA TYR A 118 4.84 -14.73 -5.06
C TYR A 118 4.22 -13.34 -5.11
N GLU A 119 4.75 -12.46 -5.96
CA GLU A 119 4.21 -11.11 -6.13
C GLU A 119 2.76 -11.16 -6.62
N ASN A 120 2.50 -12.01 -7.61
CA ASN A 120 1.14 -12.20 -8.13
C ASN A 120 0.19 -12.70 -7.03
N TYR A 121 0.64 -13.70 -6.28
CA TYR A 121 -0.13 -14.26 -5.17
C TYR A 121 -0.43 -13.19 -4.12
N LEU A 122 0.58 -12.42 -3.75
CA LEU A 122 0.43 -11.40 -2.69
C LEU A 122 -0.57 -10.32 -3.08
N VAL A 123 -0.45 -9.76 -4.30
CA VAL A 123 -1.38 -8.71 -4.73
C VAL A 123 -2.82 -9.24 -4.79
N ARG A 124 -3.00 -10.47 -5.31
CA ARG A 124 -4.33 -11.07 -5.39
C ARG A 124 -4.92 -11.30 -4.00
N LYS A 125 -4.10 -11.78 -3.06
CA LYS A 125 -4.53 -11.98 -1.67
C LYS A 125 -4.93 -10.66 -1.02
N LEU A 126 -4.11 -9.64 -1.17
CA LEU A 126 -4.39 -8.32 -0.57
C LEU A 126 -5.63 -7.67 -1.20
N ALA A 127 -5.81 -7.80 -2.52
CA ALA A 127 -6.99 -7.28 -3.20
C ALA A 127 -8.26 -7.93 -2.67
N ASP A 128 -8.24 -9.25 -2.45
CA ASP A 128 -9.36 -9.98 -1.88
C ASP A 128 -9.66 -9.48 -0.47
N LEU A 129 -8.64 -9.34 0.36
CA LEU A 129 -8.79 -8.83 1.73
C LEU A 129 -9.28 -7.37 1.76
N LEU A 130 -8.97 -6.59 0.71
CA LEU A 130 -9.50 -5.24 0.56
C LEU A 130 -10.93 -5.19 0.05
N GLY A 131 -11.52 -6.36 -0.19
CA GLY A 131 -12.92 -6.46 -0.57
C GLY A 131 -13.19 -6.23 -2.06
N LEU A 132 -12.18 -6.40 -2.92
CA LEU A 132 -12.38 -6.29 -4.36
C LEU A 132 -12.84 -7.63 -4.92
N GLU A 133 -13.90 -7.60 -5.72
CA GLU A 133 -14.32 -8.78 -6.47
C GLU A 133 -13.25 -9.13 -7.50
N HIS A 134 -13.17 -10.41 -7.88
CA HIS A 134 -12.12 -10.90 -8.77
C HIS A 134 -12.05 -10.12 -10.08
N HIS A 135 -13.20 -9.86 -10.72
CA HIS A 135 -13.21 -9.14 -11.99
C HIS A 135 -12.71 -7.69 -11.85
N VAL A 136 -12.97 -7.05 -10.71
CA VAL A 136 -12.50 -5.69 -10.44
C VAL A 136 -10.98 -5.69 -10.28
N MET A 137 -10.44 -6.67 -9.58
CA MET A 137 -8.99 -6.83 -9.40
C MET A 137 -8.30 -7.06 -10.76
N ILE A 138 -8.88 -7.90 -11.62
CA ILE A 138 -8.33 -8.17 -12.95
C ILE A 138 -8.42 -6.92 -13.83
N GLU A 139 -9.51 -6.19 -13.79
CA GLU A 139 -9.65 -4.93 -14.53
C GLU A 139 -8.57 -3.92 -14.10
N ALA A 140 -8.29 -3.85 -12.81
CA ALA A 140 -7.23 -2.98 -12.28
C ALA A 140 -5.86 -3.39 -12.82
N LYS A 141 -5.58 -4.69 -12.86
CA LYS A 141 -4.35 -5.23 -13.43
C LYS A 141 -4.20 -4.87 -14.90
N VAL A 142 -5.24 -5.11 -15.69
CA VAL A 142 -5.23 -4.83 -17.13
C VAL A 142 -5.00 -3.34 -17.38
N ALA A 143 -5.66 -2.47 -16.61
CA ALA A 143 -5.50 -1.03 -16.74
C ALA A 143 -4.03 -0.61 -16.51
N VAL A 144 -3.39 -1.18 -15.50
CA VAL A 144 -1.98 -0.88 -15.21
C VAL A 144 -1.07 -1.40 -16.31
N LEU A 145 -1.31 -2.63 -16.82
CA LEU A 145 -0.53 -3.18 -17.90
C LEU A 145 -0.61 -2.33 -19.16
N GLN A 146 -1.80 -1.81 -19.49
CA GLN A 146 -1.98 -0.90 -20.62
C GLN A 146 -1.23 0.41 -20.38
N GLU A 147 -1.29 0.94 -19.17
CA GLU A 147 -0.61 2.18 -18.78
C GLU A 147 0.90 2.08 -18.99
N ILE A 148 1.50 0.94 -18.68
CA ILE A 148 2.96 0.74 -18.79
C ILE A 148 3.37 0.08 -20.11
N GLY A 149 2.43 -0.12 -21.03
CA GLY A 149 2.70 -0.66 -22.36
C GLY A 149 2.95 -2.17 -22.41
N MET A 150 2.39 -2.92 -21.46
CA MET A 150 2.49 -4.38 -21.44
C MET A 150 1.15 -5.02 -21.76
N SER A 151 1.19 -6.22 -22.35
CA SER A 151 -0.01 -7.02 -22.61
C SER A 151 -0.38 -7.84 -21.37
N ALA A 152 -1.66 -7.99 -21.17
CA ALA A 152 -2.14 -8.85 -20.10
C ALA A 152 -1.89 -10.33 -20.44
#